data_a3c4707bcc072e2638aeddcd20239a62
#
_entry.id   a3c4707bcc072e2638aeddcd20239a62
#
_cell.length_a   1.000
_cell.length_b   1.000
_cell.length_c   1.000
_cell.angle_alpha   90.00
_cell.angle_beta   90.00
_cell.angle_gamma   90.00
#
_symmetry.space_group_name_H-M   'P 1'
#
loop_
_entity.id
_entity.type
_entity.pdbx_description
1 polymer ?
#
loop_
_entity_poly.entity_id
_entity_poly.type
_entity_poly.pdbx_seq_one_letter_code
_entity_poly.pdbx_strand_id
1 'polypeptide(L)' 'MAKTDTQISLRVTSQFKARLERQAERERRSVSNLILKVMEEYLERQEETENSGI' A
#
# COMPACT_ATOMS: atom_id res chain seq x y z
N MET A 1 -5.81 -3.43 -17.80
CA MET A 1 -5.01 -3.94 -17.00
C MET A 1 -4.06 -3.02 -16.42
N ALA A 2 -3.88 -3.13 -15.31
CA ALA A 2 -3.03 -2.21 -14.63
C ALA A 2 -1.63 -2.51 -14.96
N LYS A 3 -0.93 -1.55 -15.45
CA LYS A 3 0.37 -1.72 -15.70
C LYS A 3 1.14 -0.79 -14.93
N THR A 4 2.23 -1.13 -14.46
CA THR A 4 3.09 -0.29 -13.68
C THR A 4 3.97 0.49 -14.63
N ASP A 5 3.50 1.64 -15.00
CA ASP A 5 4.27 2.48 -15.89
C ASP A 5 5.32 3.28 -15.17
N THR A 6 5.12 3.56 -13.92
CA THR A 6 6.06 4.36 -13.16
C THR A 6 6.38 3.69 -11.86
N GLN A 7 7.46 4.12 -11.24
CA GLN A 7 7.88 3.57 -9.98
C GLN A 7 7.88 4.63 -8.91
N ILE A 8 7.59 4.24 -7.70
CA ILE A 8 7.66 5.11 -6.55
C ILE A 8 8.62 4.49 -5.57
N SER A 9 9.57 5.28 -5.09
CA SER A 9 10.52 4.80 -4.11
C SER A 9 10.19 5.39 -2.76
N LEU A 10 10.24 4.57 -1.74
CA LEU A 10 9.97 5.02 -0.39
C LEU A 10 11.15 4.71 0.49
N ARG A 11 11.41 5.61 1.43
CA ARG A 11 12.44 5.36 2.41
C ARG A 11 11.76 5.09 3.72
N VAL A 12 12.10 3.99 4.32
CA VAL A 12 11.50 3.61 5.60
C VAL A 12 12.62 3.19 6.55
N THR A 13 12.31 3.21 7.82
CA THR A 13 13.28 2.76 8.80
C THR A 13 13.41 1.26 8.73
N SER A 14 14.51 0.75 9.27
CA SER A 14 14.71 -0.69 9.30
C SER A 14 13.60 -1.38 10.09
N GLN A 15 13.18 -0.76 11.17
CA GLN A 15 12.14 -1.34 11.98
C GLN A 15 10.82 -1.41 11.22
N PHE A 16 10.51 -0.37 10.50
CA PHE A 16 9.27 -0.34 9.74
C PHE A 16 9.32 -1.37 8.62
N LYS A 17 10.46 -1.48 7.99
CA LYS A 17 10.62 -2.46 6.93
C LYS A 17 10.40 -3.88 7.46
N ALA A 18 10.96 -4.17 8.63
CA ALA A 18 10.79 -5.48 9.23
C ALA A 18 9.33 -5.78 9.51
N ARG A 19 8.60 -4.78 9.96
CA ARG A 19 7.18 -4.96 10.22
C ARG A 19 6.41 -5.24 8.94
N LEU A 20 6.77 -4.56 7.88
CA LEU A 20 6.14 -4.79 6.59
C LEU A 20 6.42 -6.20 6.09
N GLU A 21 7.65 -6.63 6.23
CA GLU A 21 8.02 -7.95 5.78
C GLU A 21 7.28 -9.03 6.55
N ARG A 22 7.15 -8.84 7.83
CA ARG A 22 6.44 -9.79 8.66
C ARG A 22 4.97 -9.89 8.26
N GLN A 23 4.36 -8.76 8.02
CA GLN A 23 2.97 -8.76 7.62
C GLN A 23 2.78 -9.35 6.23
N ALA A 24 3.70 -9.05 5.33
CA ALA A 24 3.63 -9.62 3.99
C ALA A 24 3.72 -11.12 4.02
N GLU A 25 4.56 -11.64 4.90
CA GLU A 25 4.70 -13.07 5.05
C GLU A 25 3.40 -13.69 5.53
N ARG A 26 2.77 -13.03 6.48
CA ARG A 26 1.52 -13.54 7.01
C ARG A 26 0.47 -13.63 5.92
N GLU A 27 0.44 -12.66 5.05
CA GLU A 27 -0.55 -12.61 3.99
C GLU A 27 -0.06 -13.30 2.73
N ARG A 28 1.14 -13.84 2.77
CA ARG A 28 1.70 -14.55 1.62
C ARG A 28 1.73 -13.71 0.37
N ARG A 29 2.23 -12.50 0.53
CA ARG A 29 2.40 -11.63 -0.61
C ARG A 29 3.70 -10.87 -0.44
N SER A 30 4.18 -10.25 -1.49
CA SER A 30 5.40 -9.48 -1.41
C SER A 30 5.14 -8.17 -0.69
N VAL A 31 6.20 -7.55 -0.21
CA VAL A 31 6.07 -6.26 0.47
C VAL A 31 5.47 -5.23 -0.48
N SER A 32 5.89 -5.25 -1.74
CA SER A 32 5.34 -4.31 -2.71
C SER A 32 3.83 -4.49 -2.88
N ASN A 33 3.40 -5.72 -3.00
CA ASN A 33 1.98 -5.99 -3.14
C ASN A 33 1.21 -5.59 -1.90
N LEU A 34 1.81 -5.81 -0.73
CA LEU A 34 1.17 -5.43 0.51
C LEU A 34 0.97 -3.91 0.56
N ILE A 35 2.00 -3.17 0.22
CA ILE A 35 1.92 -1.72 0.25
C ILE A 35 0.88 -1.23 -0.75
N LEU A 36 0.89 -1.79 -1.94
CA LEU A 36 -0.08 -1.40 -2.95
C LEU A 36 -1.51 -1.62 -2.47
N LYS A 37 -1.74 -2.79 -1.90
CA LYS A 37 -3.08 -3.11 -1.43
C LYS A 37 -3.55 -2.11 -0.38
N VAL A 38 -2.70 -1.86 0.59
CA VAL A 38 -3.06 -0.97 1.69
C VAL A 38 -3.29 0.45 1.20
N MET A 39 -2.40 0.92 0.34
CA MET A 39 -2.54 2.28 -0.14
C MET A 39 -3.73 2.46 -1.05
N GLU A 40 -4.02 1.46 -1.85
CA GLU A 40 -5.19 1.54 -2.70
C GLU A 40 -6.46 1.60 -1.87
N GLU A 41 -6.52 0.80 -0.85
CA GLU A 41 -7.69 0.81 0.03
C GLU A 41 -7.83 2.15 0.74
N TYR A 42 -6.71 2.70 1.16
CA TYR A 42 -6.72 3.98 1.84
C TYR A 42 -7.22 5.08 0.90
N LEU A 43 -6.73 5.09 -0.31
CA LEU A 43 -7.13 6.12 -1.26
C LEU A 43 -8.60 6.00 -1.65
N GLU A 44 -9.06 4.78 -1.81
CA GLU A 44 -10.47 4.57 -2.13
C GLU A 44 -11.36 5.10 -1.03
N ARG A 45 -10.94 4.87 0.19
CA ARG A 45 -11.72 5.33 1.33
C ARG A 45 -11.76 6.85 1.37
N GLN A 46 -10.63 7.49 1.08
CA GLN A 46 -10.58 8.94 1.07
C GLN A 46 -11.42 9.53 -0.04
N GLU A 47 -11.39 8.90 -1.18
CA GLU A 47 -12.18 9.39 -2.30
C GLU A 47 -13.66 9.28 -2.02
N GLU A 48 -14.06 8.20 -1.39
CA GLU A 48 -15.46 8.04 -1.03
C GLU A 48 -15.88 9.10 -0.03
N THR A 49 -15.03 9.37 0.93
CA THR A 49 -15.33 10.38 1.93
C THR A 49 -15.47 11.74 1.29
N GLU A 50 -14.62 12.05 0.36
CA GLU A 50 -14.70 13.33 -0.31
C GLU A 50 -16.00 13.45 -1.08
N ASN A 51 -16.37 12.40 -1.77
CA ASN A 51 -17.58 12.41 -2.54
C ASN A 51 -18.81 12.53 -1.65
N SER A 52 -18.76 11.86 -0.52
CA SER A 52 -19.88 11.90 0.39
C SER A 52 -19.97 13.22 1.12
N GLY A 53 -18.85 13.82 1.33
CA GLY A 53 -18.82 15.02 2.15
C GLY A 53 -19.45 16.23 1.51
N ILE A 54 -19.80 16.14 0.30
CA ILE A 54 -20.35 17.29 -0.40
C ILE A 54 -21.84 17.46 -0.23
#